data_34daee011667d90aab94933d34910436
#
_entry.id   34daee011667d90aab94933d34910436
#
_cell.length_a   1.000
_cell.length_b   1.000
_cell.length_c   1.000
_cell.angle_alpha   90.00
_cell.angle_beta   90.00
_cell.angle_gamma   90.00
#
_symmetry.space_group_name_H-M   'P 1'
#
loop_
_entity.id
_entity.type
_entity.pdbx_description
1 polymer ?
#
loop_
_entity_poly.entity_id
_entity_poly.type
_entity_poly.pdbx_seq_one_letter_code
_entity_poly.pdbx_strand_id
1 'polypeptide(L)'
;MRSYYAIPADVSVQVGAIAPSTDWPGYDMVPVAIDGGGSKKDYKFLVSQDRKTMLRMVKFDLTKDPFAEVMSKINVSGRPVRGAKTSKVLVVNYDDLECPFCSRMHQAMFPELVKEYGDRVTFVYKDYPLAEIHPWAMHAAVNANCLAAQNGDAYWDFADYVHAHEDEVKNEKTHVARLAALDRLALDQGQKHNLDKPKLEACVKAQDETAVKASMKEGDDIGVSATPTLFVNGQKVDGVIPVAELRAMLDRALRDAGQPVPDHAAAAPAPASN
;
A
#
# COMPACT_ATOMS: atom_id res chain seq x y z
N MET A 1 32.32 -4.09 9.49
CA MET A 1 31.12 -3.97 8.63
C MET A 1 30.24 -5.19 8.70
N ARG A 2 30.66 -6.42 8.39
CA ARG A 2 29.83 -7.63 8.47
C ARG A 2 29.10 -7.78 9.80
N SER A 3 29.80 -7.65 10.92
CA SER A 3 29.20 -7.76 12.26
C SER A 3 28.22 -6.63 12.57
N TYR A 4 28.49 -5.41 12.11
CA TYR A 4 27.66 -4.25 12.37
C TYR A 4 26.31 -4.31 11.61
N TYR A 5 26.34 -4.84 10.39
CA TYR A 5 25.13 -4.99 9.55
C TYR A 5 24.54 -6.41 9.58
N ALA A 6 25.03 -7.27 10.48
CA ALA A 6 24.59 -8.67 10.60
C ALA A 6 24.57 -9.43 9.25
N ILE A 7 25.57 -9.18 8.38
CA ILE A 7 25.64 -9.78 7.05
C ILE A 7 26.03 -11.27 7.21
N PRO A 8 25.19 -12.22 6.73
CA PRO A 8 25.48 -13.64 6.80
C PRO A 8 26.80 -14.03 6.15
N ALA A 9 27.42 -15.12 6.59
CA ALA A 9 28.73 -15.54 6.12
C ALA A 9 28.76 -15.95 4.63
N ASP A 10 27.64 -16.47 4.14
CA ASP A 10 27.43 -16.90 2.76
C ASP A 10 27.19 -15.75 1.77
N VAL A 11 26.92 -14.54 2.27
CA VAL A 11 26.76 -13.35 1.43
C VAL A 11 28.13 -12.78 1.07
N SER A 12 28.38 -12.59 -0.23
CA SER A 12 29.62 -11.98 -0.73
C SER A 12 29.67 -10.48 -0.42
N VAL A 13 30.78 -10.02 0.11
CA VAL A 13 31.05 -8.59 0.34
C VAL A 13 32.39 -8.24 -0.32
N GLN A 14 32.29 -7.41 -1.35
CA GLN A 14 33.46 -6.96 -2.12
C GLN A 14 33.71 -5.48 -1.83
N VAL A 15 34.93 -5.14 -1.42
CA VAL A 15 35.37 -3.75 -1.24
C VAL A 15 36.14 -3.33 -2.49
N GLY A 16 35.67 -2.27 -3.13
CA GLY A 16 36.31 -1.71 -4.32
C GLY A 16 37.50 -0.80 -3.98
N ALA A 17 38.02 -0.14 -4.99
CA ALA A 17 39.18 0.76 -4.83
C ALA A 17 38.83 1.91 -3.86
N ILE A 18 39.64 2.11 -2.86
CA ILE A 18 39.55 3.20 -1.88
C ILE A 18 40.25 4.43 -2.45
N ALA A 19 39.58 5.57 -2.42
CA ALA A 19 40.11 6.83 -2.90
C ALA A 19 39.77 7.98 -1.93
N PRO A 20 40.62 8.99 -1.78
CA PRO A 20 40.27 10.20 -1.03
C PRO A 20 38.96 10.80 -1.54
N SER A 21 38.09 11.21 -0.63
CA SER A 21 36.83 11.86 -1.00
C SER A 21 37.12 13.31 -1.44
N THR A 22 36.61 13.68 -2.62
CA THR A 22 36.67 15.06 -3.11
C THR A 22 35.69 15.99 -2.38
N ASP A 23 34.57 15.45 -1.96
CA ASP A 23 33.47 16.22 -1.35
C ASP A 23 33.62 16.34 0.18
N TRP A 24 34.40 15.43 0.80
CA TRP A 24 34.57 15.33 2.26
C TRP A 24 36.06 15.20 2.65
N PRO A 25 36.79 16.31 2.78
CA PRO A 25 38.17 16.29 3.21
C PRO A 25 38.33 15.52 4.53
N GLY A 26 39.39 14.71 4.62
CA GLY A 26 39.66 13.89 5.80
C GLY A 26 39.00 12.50 5.80
N TYR A 27 38.25 12.18 4.73
CA TYR A 27 37.63 10.88 4.52
C TYR A 27 38.07 10.25 3.21
N ASP A 28 38.13 8.92 3.20
CA ASP A 28 38.27 8.11 2.00
C ASP A 28 36.92 7.55 1.59
N MET A 29 36.60 7.58 0.29
CA MET A 29 35.44 6.91 -0.28
C MET A 29 35.73 5.42 -0.47
N VAL A 30 34.89 4.56 0.06
CA VAL A 30 34.98 3.11 0.02
C VAL A 30 33.76 2.53 -0.63
N PRO A 31 33.80 2.13 -1.91
CA PRO A 31 32.69 1.42 -2.55
C PRO A 31 32.64 -0.02 -2.05
N VAL A 32 31.45 -0.53 -1.78
CA VAL A 32 31.22 -1.88 -1.28
C VAL A 32 30.05 -2.51 -2.03
N ALA A 33 30.32 -3.63 -2.70
CA ALA A 33 29.27 -4.45 -3.30
C ALA A 33 28.91 -5.60 -2.36
N ILE A 34 27.62 -5.81 -2.14
CA ILE A 34 27.07 -6.93 -1.38
C ILE A 34 26.25 -7.77 -2.35
N ASP A 35 26.60 -9.03 -2.47
CA ASP A 35 25.94 -9.98 -3.37
C ASP A 35 25.48 -11.21 -2.59
N GLY A 36 24.15 -11.40 -2.55
CA GLY A 36 23.53 -12.51 -1.84
C GLY A 36 22.04 -12.63 -2.17
N GLY A 37 21.52 -13.86 -2.16
CA GLY A 37 20.09 -14.12 -2.40
C GLY A 37 19.62 -13.73 -3.80
N GLY A 38 20.50 -13.72 -4.82
CA GLY A 38 20.15 -13.34 -6.19
C GLY A 38 20.07 -11.81 -6.43
N SER A 39 20.47 -11.00 -5.45
CA SER A 39 20.47 -9.53 -5.55
C SER A 39 21.84 -8.96 -5.24
N LYS A 40 22.37 -8.13 -6.15
CA LYS A 40 23.60 -7.36 -5.95
C LYS A 40 23.23 -5.92 -5.60
N LYS A 41 23.79 -5.41 -4.49
CA LYS A 41 23.59 -4.03 -4.02
C LYS A 41 24.94 -3.34 -3.83
N ASP A 42 25.07 -2.15 -4.40
CA ASP A 42 26.27 -1.32 -4.28
C ASP A 42 26.05 -0.20 -3.26
N TYR A 43 27.00 -0.05 -2.35
CA TYR A 43 26.99 0.96 -1.30
C TYR A 43 28.26 1.82 -1.38
N LYS A 44 28.15 3.08 -0.97
CA LYS A 44 29.28 3.98 -0.80
C LYS A 44 29.40 4.34 0.67
N PHE A 45 30.58 4.14 1.21
CA PHE A 45 30.92 4.55 2.57
C PHE A 45 32.02 5.60 2.53
N LEU A 46 32.02 6.49 3.51
CA LEU A 46 33.14 7.34 3.84
C LEU A 46 33.80 6.78 5.09
N VAL A 47 35.12 6.60 5.06
CA VAL A 47 35.89 6.15 6.20
C VAL A 47 36.93 7.25 6.51
N SER A 48 36.93 7.72 7.76
CA SER A 48 37.89 8.72 8.19
C SER A 48 39.35 8.21 8.02
N GLN A 49 40.29 9.11 7.75
CA GLN A 49 41.69 8.73 7.54
C GLN A 49 42.33 8.07 8.79
N ASP A 50 41.83 8.40 9.99
CA ASP A 50 42.22 7.75 11.23
C ASP A 50 41.60 6.37 11.45
N ARG A 51 40.73 5.93 10.52
CA ARG A 51 39.98 4.64 10.52
C ARG A 51 39.05 4.44 11.72
N LYS A 52 38.64 5.49 12.40
CA LYS A 52 37.78 5.39 13.59
C LYS A 52 36.32 5.63 13.27
N THR A 53 36.00 6.32 12.16
CA THR A 53 34.65 6.69 11.79
C THR A 53 34.28 6.15 10.41
N MET A 54 33.13 5.52 10.31
CA MET A 54 32.53 5.08 9.03
C MET A 54 31.16 5.69 8.90
N LEU A 55 30.91 6.39 7.79
CA LEU A 55 29.62 6.97 7.44
C LEU A 55 29.05 6.26 6.21
N ARG A 56 27.77 5.97 6.23
CA ARG A 56 27.04 5.53 5.04
C ARG A 56 26.38 6.75 4.39
N MET A 57 26.68 6.97 3.11
CA MET A 57 26.12 8.10 2.37
C MET A 57 24.96 7.63 1.50
N VAL A 58 23.87 8.37 1.55
CA VAL A 58 22.78 8.30 0.59
C VAL A 58 22.66 9.67 -0.06
N LYS A 59 22.75 9.70 -1.39
CA LYS A 59 22.62 10.95 -2.15
C LYS A 59 21.15 11.10 -2.58
N PHE A 60 20.54 12.19 -2.15
CA PHE A 60 19.22 12.59 -2.62
C PHE A 60 19.36 13.75 -3.61
N ASP A 61 18.64 13.68 -4.70
CA ASP A 61 18.51 14.81 -5.63
C ASP A 61 17.28 15.63 -5.20
N LEU A 62 17.52 16.74 -4.52
CA LEU A 62 16.47 17.60 -3.98
C LEU A 62 15.67 18.35 -5.05
N THR A 63 16.08 18.25 -6.31
CA THR A 63 15.33 18.82 -7.45
C THR A 63 14.27 17.87 -8.00
N LYS A 64 14.27 16.61 -7.55
CA LYS A 64 13.32 15.58 -7.96
C LYS A 64 12.36 15.25 -6.84
N ASP A 65 11.13 14.96 -7.21
CA ASP A 65 10.17 14.35 -6.30
C ASP A 65 10.71 12.96 -5.87
N PRO A 66 10.97 12.74 -4.56
CA PRO A 66 11.51 11.47 -4.06
C PRO A 66 10.56 10.29 -4.27
N PHE A 67 9.29 10.56 -4.51
CA PHE A 67 8.24 9.55 -4.65
C PHE A 67 7.82 9.28 -6.10
N ALA A 68 8.32 10.08 -7.06
CA ALA A 68 7.96 9.94 -8.48
C ALA A 68 8.27 8.55 -9.03
N GLU A 69 9.39 7.94 -8.62
CA GLU A 69 9.75 6.59 -9.05
C GLU A 69 8.73 5.55 -8.54
N VAL A 70 8.32 5.64 -7.29
CA VAL A 70 7.30 4.74 -6.72
C VAL A 70 5.97 4.92 -7.44
N MET A 71 5.53 6.17 -7.58
CA MET A 71 4.27 6.48 -8.27
C MET A 71 4.24 6.00 -9.72
N SER A 72 5.37 6.05 -10.43
CA SER A 72 5.46 5.56 -11.81
C SER A 72 5.27 4.03 -11.95
N LYS A 73 5.45 3.29 -10.87
CA LYS A 73 5.26 1.83 -10.82
C LYS A 73 3.85 1.42 -10.41
N ILE A 74 3.06 2.33 -9.85
CA ILE A 74 1.69 2.04 -9.40
C ILE A 74 0.72 2.30 -10.55
N ASN A 75 0.08 1.23 -11.04
CA ASN A 75 -0.94 1.33 -12.06
C ASN A 75 -2.34 1.32 -11.44
N VAL A 76 -3.02 2.46 -11.49
CA VAL A 76 -4.41 2.60 -11.01
C VAL A 76 -5.44 2.59 -12.15
N SER A 77 -5.01 2.37 -13.40
CA SER A 77 -5.91 2.33 -14.55
C SER A 77 -6.96 1.24 -14.40
N GLY A 78 -8.22 1.61 -14.61
CA GLY A 78 -9.36 0.67 -14.51
C GLY A 78 -9.75 0.28 -13.08
N ARG A 79 -9.04 0.80 -12.05
CA ARG A 79 -9.45 0.56 -10.66
C ARG A 79 -10.61 1.46 -10.27
N PRO A 80 -11.55 0.96 -9.44
CA PRO A 80 -12.60 1.79 -8.86
C PRO A 80 -12.02 2.92 -8.02
N VAL A 81 -12.55 4.11 -8.20
CA VAL A 81 -12.14 5.33 -7.50
C VAL A 81 -13.21 5.73 -6.50
N ARG A 82 -12.80 6.08 -5.29
CA ARG A 82 -13.63 6.77 -4.29
C ARG A 82 -13.08 8.18 -4.09
N GLY A 83 -13.96 9.15 -3.85
CA GLY A 83 -13.58 10.56 -3.77
C GLY A 83 -13.51 11.22 -5.14
N ALA A 84 -12.54 12.11 -5.35
CA ALA A 84 -12.37 12.81 -6.62
C ALA A 84 -11.98 11.83 -7.73
N LYS A 85 -12.68 11.90 -8.88
CA LYS A 85 -12.37 11.04 -10.04
C LYS A 85 -10.97 11.30 -10.61
N THR A 86 -10.55 12.55 -10.51
CA THR A 86 -9.20 12.99 -10.89
C THR A 86 -8.71 14.00 -9.87
N SER A 87 -7.54 13.76 -9.29
CA SER A 87 -6.91 14.67 -8.35
C SER A 87 -5.39 14.64 -8.52
N LYS A 88 -4.73 15.71 -8.07
CA LYS A 88 -3.29 15.74 -7.89
C LYS A 88 -2.82 14.99 -6.63
N VAL A 89 -3.76 14.64 -5.75
CA VAL A 89 -3.48 13.85 -4.55
C VAL A 89 -4.17 12.51 -4.68
N LEU A 90 -3.35 11.46 -4.73
CA LEU A 90 -3.76 10.08 -4.88
C LEU A 90 -3.35 9.27 -3.64
N VAL A 91 -4.32 8.61 -3.06
CA VAL A 91 -4.11 7.59 -2.02
C VAL A 91 -4.34 6.23 -2.62
N VAL A 92 -3.31 5.39 -2.60
CA VAL A 92 -3.41 3.98 -3.00
C VAL A 92 -3.25 3.12 -1.76
N ASN A 93 -4.23 2.29 -1.46
CA ASN A 93 -4.17 1.32 -0.38
C ASN A 93 -4.05 -0.09 -0.94
N TYR A 94 -2.97 -0.79 -0.60
CA TYR A 94 -2.85 -2.22 -0.82
C TYR A 94 -3.57 -2.93 0.31
N ASP A 95 -4.65 -3.59 -0.05
CA ASP A 95 -5.69 -4.06 0.85
C ASP A 95 -5.87 -5.58 0.78
N ASP A 96 -6.28 -6.14 1.91
CA ASP A 96 -6.68 -7.53 2.05
C ASP A 96 -8.03 -7.58 2.78
N LEU A 97 -9.05 -8.04 2.09
CA LEU A 97 -10.44 -8.07 2.58
C LEU A 97 -10.67 -9.00 3.78
N GLU A 98 -9.72 -9.90 4.11
CA GLU A 98 -9.75 -10.74 5.29
C GLU A 98 -8.91 -10.19 6.46
N CYS A 99 -8.08 -9.19 6.19
CA CYS A 99 -7.16 -8.66 7.19
C CYS A 99 -7.87 -7.75 8.21
N PRO A 100 -7.83 -8.06 9.52
CA PRO A 100 -8.50 -7.23 10.53
C PRO A 100 -7.87 -5.84 10.69
N PHE A 101 -6.61 -5.68 10.29
CA PHE A 101 -5.95 -4.36 10.26
C PHE A 101 -6.46 -3.52 9.09
N CYS A 102 -6.73 -4.16 7.93
CA CYS A 102 -7.35 -3.50 6.79
C CYS A 102 -8.77 -3.05 7.12
N SER A 103 -9.58 -3.89 7.75
CA SER A 103 -10.92 -3.54 8.24
C SER A 103 -10.87 -2.31 9.16
N ARG A 104 -9.95 -2.28 10.14
CA ARG A 104 -9.78 -1.12 11.03
C ARG A 104 -9.37 0.15 10.28
N MET A 105 -8.43 0.03 9.34
CA MET A 105 -7.99 1.18 8.55
C MET A 105 -9.09 1.69 7.63
N HIS A 106 -9.84 0.78 6.99
CA HIS A 106 -10.98 1.09 6.17
C HIS A 106 -12.05 1.87 6.94
N GLN A 107 -12.46 1.36 8.11
CA GLN A 107 -13.44 2.02 8.98
C GLN A 107 -12.93 3.36 9.53
N ALA A 108 -11.63 3.52 9.73
CA ALA A 108 -11.03 4.78 10.15
C ALA A 108 -10.96 5.82 9.02
N MET A 109 -10.76 5.37 7.77
CA MET A 109 -10.71 6.27 6.60
C MET A 109 -12.11 6.65 6.09
N PHE A 110 -13.07 5.73 6.15
CA PHE A 110 -14.40 5.91 5.57
C PHE A 110 -15.48 5.79 6.64
N PRO A 111 -16.51 6.64 6.63
CA PRO A 111 -16.80 7.70 5.66
C PRO A 111 -16.11 9.05 5.93
N GLU A 112 -15.40 9.25 7.06
CA GLU A 112 -14.95 10.58 7.49
C GLU A 112 -14.02 11.26 6.48
N LEU A 113 -12.92 10.60 6.09
CA LEU A 113 -11.94 11.21 5.18
C LEU A 113 -12.51 11.43 3.78
N VAL A 114 -13.38 10.55 3.29
CA VAL A 114 -14.06 10.79 2.02
C VAL A 114 -14.98 11.99 2.10
N LYS A 115 -15.65 12.22 3.23
CA LYS A 115 -16.48 13.42 3.44
C LYS A 115 -15.64 14.70 3.48
N GLU A 116 -14.46 14.64 4.12
CA GLU A 116 -13.56 15.81 4.24
C GLU A 116 -12.81 16.11 2.94
N TYR A 117 -12.33 15.09 2.24
CA TYR A 117 -11.37 15.20 1.14
C TYR A 117 -11.89 14.72 -0.22
N GLY A 118 -13.13 14.20 -0.27
CA GLY A 118 -13.63 13.48 -1.44
C GLY A 118 -13.78 14.31 -2.71
N ASP A 119 -13.73 15.63 -2.65
CA ASP A 119 -13.68 16.53 -3.81
C ASP A 119 -12.23 16.85 -4.26
N ARG A 120 -11.21 16.47 -3.50
CA ARG A 120 -9.80 16.88 -3.64
C ARG A 120 -8.83 15.72 -3.68
N VAL A 121 -9.18 14.57 -3.16
CA VAL A 121 -8.33 13.39 -3.05
C VAL A 121 -8.97 12.21 -3.76
N THR A 122 -8.17 11.49 -4.53
CA THR A 122 -8.56 10.23 -5.16
C THR A 122 -8.11 9.08 -4.27
N PHE A 123 -9.03 8.18 -3.91
CA PHE A 123 -8.74 6.96 -3.16
C PHE A 123 -8.91 5.75 -4.08
N VAL A 124 -7.93 4.88 -4.09
CA VAL A 124 -7.91 3.63 -4.88
C VAL A 124 -7.44 2.48 -4.00
N TYR A 125 -8.12 1.35 -4.12
CA TYR A 125 -7.65 0.10 -3.53
C TYR A 125 -6.97 -0.79 -4.57
N LYS A 126 -5.87 -1.41 -4.14
CA LYS A 126 -5.12 -2.43 -4.86
C LYS A 126 -5.19 -3.73 -4.05
N ASP A 127 -5.36 -4.84 -4.75
CA ASP A 127 -5.47 -6.14 -4.10
C ASP A 127 -4.10 -6.64 -3.65
N TYR A 128 -3.99 -7.02 -2.38
CA TYR A 128 -2.79 -7.64 -1.82
C TYR A 128 -3.17 -8.70 -0.77
N PRO A 129 -3.91 -9.77 -1.18
CA PRO A 129 -4.35 -10.81 -0.27
C PRO A 129 -3.17 -11.63 0.26
N LEU A 130 -3.06 -11.77 1.58
CA LEU A 130 -2.04 -12.57 2.25
C LEU A 130 -2.53 -14.02 2.40
N ALA A 131 -2.73 -14.71 1.28
CA ALA A 131 -3.43 -16.02 1.20
C ALA A 131 -2.81 -17.13 2.08
N GLU A 132 -1.55 -17.00 2.51
CA GLU A 132 -0.91 -17.95 3.42
C GLU A 132 -1.51 -17.91 4.83
N ILE A 133 -2.02 -16.76 5.27
CA ILE A 133 -2.60 -16.54 6.61
C ILE A 133 -4.07 -16.13 6.54
N HIS A 134 -4.56 -15.69 5.40
CA HIS A 134 -5.92 -15.26 5.13
C HIS A 134 -6.56 -16.14 4.04
N PRO A 135 -7.16 -17.27 4.41
CA PRO A 135 -7.52 -18.32 3.44
C PRO A 135 -8.62 -17.96 2.46
N TRP A 136 -9.45 -16.94 2.70
CA TRP A 136 -10.49 -16.51 1.76
C TRP A 136 -10.20 -15.14 1.11
N ALA A 137 -9.09 -14.49 1.45
CA ALA A 137 -8.75 -13.16 0.95
C ALA A 137 -8.62 -13.10 -0.58
N MET A 138 -7.98 -14.12 -1.20
CA MET A 138 -7.84 -14.20 -2.66
C MET A 138 -9.20 -14.28 -3.34
N HIS A 139 -10.10 -15.13 -2.84
CA HIS A 139 -11.44 -15.31 -3.38
C HIS A 139 -12.26 -14.01 -3.27
N ALA A 140 -12.19 -13.33 -2.12
CA ALA A 140 -12.85 -12.03 -1.91
C ALA A 140 -12.34 -10.96 -2.88
N ALA A 141 -11.02 -10.88 -3.09
CA ALA A 141 -10.40 -9.95 -4.03
C ALA A 141 -10.85 -10.20 -5.48
N VAL A 142 -10.95 -11.47 -5.90
CA VAL A 142 -11.49 -11.83 -7.23
C VAL A 142 -12.96 -11.41 -7.36
N ASN A 143 -13.79 -11.71 -6.35
CA ASN A 143 -15.20 -11.31 -6.36
C ASN A 143 -15.36 -9.79 -6.42
N ALA A 144 -14.57 -9.03 -5.68
CA ALA A 144 -14.53 -7.57 -5.75
C ALA A 144 -14.17 -7.08 -7.17
N ASN A 145 -13.17 -7.68 -7.80
CA ASN A 145 -12.78 -7.35 -9.17
C ASN A 145 -13.85 -7.70 -10.21
N CYS A 146 -14.63 -8.77 -9.99
CA CYS A 146 -15.77 -9.10 -10.83
C CYS A 146 -16.87 -8.01 -10.79
N LEU A 147 -17.08 -7.42 -9.62
CA LEU A 147 -17.99 -6.27 -9.48
C LEU A 147 -17.40 -5.01 -10.14
N ALA A 148 -16.11 -4.72 -9.87
CA ALA A 148 -15.39 -3.60 -10.45
C ALA A 148 -15.43 -3.56 -11.98
N ALA A 149 -15.38 -4.72 -12.62
CA ALA A 149 -15.44 -4.86 -14.09
C ALA A 149 -16.74 -4.34 -14.70
N GLN A 150 -17.79 -4.20 -13.90
CA GLN A 150 -19.10 -3.68 -14.35
C GLN A 150 -19.46 -2.34 -13.70
N ASN A 151 -19.15 -2.15 -12.41
CA ASN A 151 -19.50 -0.95 -11.67
C ASN A 151 -18.55 -0.73 -10.48
N GLY A 152 -17.91 0.44 -10.44
CA GLY A 152 -17.01 0.80 -9.35
C GLY A 152 -17.69 0.98 -7.99
N ASP A 153 -18.94 1.46 -7.97
CA ASP A 153 -19.68 1.63 -6.71
C ASP A 153 -20.06 0.27 -6.12
N ALA A 154 -20.39 -0.71 -6.95
CA ALA A 154 -20.65 -2.09 -6.51
C ALA A 154 -19.39 -2.73 -5.86
N TYR A 155 -18.21 -2.44 -6.41
CA TYR A 155 -16.94 -2.84 -5.79
C TYR A 155 -16.78 -2.23 -4.39
N TRP A 156 -17.02 -0.92 -4.26
CA TRP A 156 -16.86 -0.23 -3.00
C TRP A 156 -17.87 -0.68 -1.96
N ASP A 157 -19.14 -0.88 -2.33
CA ASP A 157 -20.16 -1.38 -1.43
C ASP A 157 -19.87 -2.81 -0.95
N PHE A 158 -19.27 -3.63 -1.82
CA PHE A 158 -18.78 -4.96 -1.42
C PHE A 158 -17.61 -4.87 -0.44
N ALA A 159 -16.62 -4.03 -0.71
CA ALA A 159 -15.47 -3.84 0.17
C ALA A 159 -15.89 -3.28 1.53
N ASP A 160 -16.78 -2.26 1.54
CA ASP A 160 -17.34 -1.68 2.76
C ASP A 160 -18.06 -2.74 3.60
N TYR A 161 -18.88 -3.57 2.93
CA TYR A 161 -19.64 -4.61 3.61
C TYR A 161 -18.73 -5.67 4.22
N VAL A 162 -17.80 -6.20 3.45
CA VAL A 162 -16.87 -7.24 3.91
C VAL A 162 -16.03 -6.75 5.09
N HIS A 163 -15.47 -5.53 5.01
CA HIS A 163 -14.71 -4.94 6.11
C HIS A 163 -15.54 -4.65 7.36
N ALA A 164 -16.83 -4.36 7.20
CA ALA A 164 -17.72 -4.11 8.34
C ALA A 164 -18.29 -5.38 8.97
N HIS A 165 -18.38 -6.48 8.22
CA HIS A 165 -19.10 -7.70 8.58
C HIS A 165 -18.26 -8.97 8.36
N GLU A 166 -16.93 -8.87 8.53
CA GLU A 166 -16.03 -10.01 8.31
C GLU A 166 -16.43 -11.26 9.12
N ASP A 167 -17.06 -11.07 10.29
CA ASP A 167 -17.52 -12.16 11.13
C ASP A 167 -18.62 -13.00 10.47
N GLU A 168 -19.42 -12.46 9.56
CA GLU A 168 -20.42 -13.24 8.84
C GLU A 168 -19.78 -14.32 7.97
N VAL A 169 -18.61 -14.00 7.37
CA VAL A 169 -17.83 -14.98 6.61
C VAL A 169 -17.05 -15.91 7.55
N LYS A 170 -16.39 -15.35 8.58
CA LYS A 170 -15.58 -16.12 9.55
C LYS A 170 -16.37 -17.16 10.31
N ASN A 171 -17.63 -16.88 10.66
CA ASN A 171 -18.50 -17.76 11.43
C ASN A 171 -19.04 -18.94 10.61
N GLU A 172 -18.87 -18.95 9.28
CA GLU A 172 -19.21 -20.12 8.48
C GLU A 172 -18.29 -21.30 8.85
N LYS A 173 -18.91 -22.48 9.03
CA LYS A 173 -18.27 -23.65 9.65
C LYS A 173 -17.14 -24.28 8.81
N THR A 174 -17.16 -24.10 7.50
CA THR A 174 -16.20 -24.70 6.59
C THR A 174 -15.62 -23.66 5.63
N HIS A 175 -14.43 -23.92 5.14
CA HIS A 175 -13.83 -23.06 4.11
C HIS A 175 -14.74 -22.91 2.88
N VAL A 176 -15.33 -24.01 2.40
CA VAL A 176 -16.27 -24.00 1.26
C VAL A 176 -17.48 -23.10 1.55
N ALA A 177 -18.03 -23.15 2.76
CA ALA A 177 -19.16 -22.30 3.13
C ALA A 177 -18.77 -20.82 3.20
N ARG A 178 -17.54 -20.48 3.61
CA ARG A 178 -17.00 -19.11 3.59
C ARG A 178 -16.92 -18.56 2.16
N LEU A 179 -16.36 -19.36 1.24
CA LEU A 179 -16.29 -18.95 -0.17
C LEU A 179 -17.70 -18.76 -0.77
N ALA A 180 -18.62 -19.67 -0.49
CA ALA A 180 -20.01 -19.55 -0.93
C ALA A 180 -20.74 -18.32 -0.32
N ALA A 181 -20.39 -17.94 0.91
CA ALA A 181 -20.91 -16.70 1.52
C ALA A 181 -20.42 -15.46 0.76
N LEU A 182 -19.12 -15.40 0.43
CA LEU A 182 -18.54 -14.32 -0.36
C LEU A 182 -19.18 -14.21 -1.77
N ASP A 183 -19.43 -15.37 -2.41
CA ASP A 183 -20.12 -15.39 -3.71
C ASP A 183 -21.53 -14.81 -3.61
N ARG A 184 -22.29 -15.22 -2.58
CA ARG A 184 -23.62 -14.65 -2.34
C ARG A 184 -23.55 -13.14 -2.12
N LEU A 185 -22.62 -12.66 -1.28
CA LEU A 185 -22.44 -11.24 -1.03
C LEU A 185 -22.12 -10.47 -2.32
N ALA A 186 -21.25 -11.00 -3.18
CA ALA A 186 -20.91 -10.39 -4.46
C ALA A 186 -22.12 -10.32 -5.40
N LEU A 187 -22.92 -11.41 -5.49
CA LEU A 187 -24.12 -11.46 -6.30
C LEU A 187 -25.20 -10.51 -5.77
N ASP A 188 -25.35 -10.40 -4.45
CA ASP A 188 -26.30 -9.47 -3.82
C ASP A 188 -25.91 -8.00 -4.11
N GLN A 189 -24.63 -7.65 -4.05
CA GLN A 189 -24.18 -6.32 -4.45
C GLN A 189 -24.41 -6.08 -5.95
N GLY A 190 -24.12 -7.09 -6.78
CA GLY A 190 -24.41 -7.01 -8.21
C GLY A 190 -25.89 -6.76 -8.49
N GLN A 191 -26.80 -7.40 -7.76
CA GLN A 191 -28.24 -7.17 -7.87
C GLN A 191 -28.65 -5.76 -7.46
N LYS A 192 -28.10 -5.24 -6.33
CA LYS A 192 -28.38 -3.86 -5.86
C LYS A 192 -27.98 -2.80 -6.90
N HIS A 193 -26.88 -3.05 -7.61
CA HIS A 193 -26.36 -2.15 -8.65
C HIS A 193 -26.87 -2.45 -10.06
N ASN A 194 -27.83 -3.38 -10.23
CA ASN A 194 -28.41 -3.78 -11.52
C ASN A 194 -27.37 -4.25 -12.54
N LEU A 195 -26.36 -4.99 -12.09
CA LEU A 195 -25.31 -5.53 -12.96
C LEU A 195 -25.85 -6.64 -13.87
N ASP A 196 -25.11 -6.92 -14.96
CA ASP A 196 -25.36 -8.07 -15.82
C ASP A 196 -25.10 -9.36 -15.01
N LYS A 197 -26.18 -9.96 -14.50
CA LYS A 197 -26.11 -11.13 -13.63
C LYS A 197 -25.37 -12.31 -14.27
N PRO A 198 -25.66 -12.74 -15.51
CA PRO A 198 -24.91 -13.81 -16.17
C PRO A 198 -23.42 -13.57 -16.26
N LYS A 199 -22.99 -12.33 -16.54
CA LYS A 199 -21.56 -11.97 -16.57
C LYS A 199 -20.93 -12.03 -15.19
N LEU A 200 -21.64 -11.53 -14.17
CA LEU A 200 -21.15 -11.56 -12.79
C LEU A 200 -21.01 -13.01 -12.30
N GLU A 201 -22.03 -13.84 -12.48
CA GLU A 201 -22.01 -15.26 -12.11
C GLU A 201 -20.87 -16.03 -12.82
N ALA A 202 -20.65 -15.76 -14.10
CA ALA A 202 -19.56 -16.37 -14.85
C ALA A 202 -18.19 -15.95 -14.31
N CYS A 203 -18.00 -14.67 -13.99
CA CYS A 203 -16.77 -14.13 -13.43
C CYS A 203 -16.49 -14.70 -12.04
N VAL A 204 -17.46 -14.64 -11.12
CA VAL A 204 -17.36 -15.20 -9.76
C VAL A 204 -17.05 -16.69 -9.81
N LYS A 205 -17.70 -17.46 -10.71
CA LYS A 205 -17.43 -18.89 -10.87
C LYS A 205 -16.04 -19.19 -11.44
N ALA A 206 -15.54 -18.35 -12.32
CA ALA A 206 -14.24 -18.55 -12.98
C ALA A 206 -13.07 -18.42 -12.02
N GLN A 207 -13.17 -17.55 -10.99
CA GLN A 207 -12.12 -17.27 -10.01
C GLN A 207 -10.76 -17.01 -10.67
N ASP A 208 -10.74 -16.15 -11.69
CA ASP A 208 -9.50 -15.76 -12.36
C ASP A 208 -8.67 -14.80 -11.47
N GLU A 209 -7.60 -15.32 -10.92
CA GLU A 209 -6.68 -14.60 -10.01
C GLU A 209 -5.66 -13.70 -10.74
N THR A 210 -5.66 -13.67 -12.08
CA THR A 210 -4.61 -13.01 -12.88
C THR A 210 -4.44 -11.55 -12.49
N ALA A 211 -5.54 -10.79 -12.37
CA ALA A 211 -5.51 -9.37 -12.02
C ALA A 211 -5.03 -9.14 -10.57
N VAL A 212 -5.48 -10.00 -9.64
CA VAL A 212 -5.06 -9.94 -8.23
C VAL A 212 -3.56 -10.21 -8.10
N LYS A 213 -3.06 -11.28 -8.76
CA LYS A 213 -1.63 -11.62 -8.77
C LYS A 213 -0.76 -10.53 -9.40
N ALA A 214 -1.25 -9.87 -10.45
CA ALA A 214 -0.55 -8.72 -11.03
C ALA A 214 -0.48 -7.54 -10.06
N SER A 215 -1.55 -7.27 -9.29
CA SER A 215 -1.57 -6.25 -8.24
C SER A 215 -0.59 -6.58 -7.10
N MET A 216 -0.57 -7.84 -6.65
CA MET A 216 0.38 -8.30 -5.64
C MET A 216 1.83 -8.13 -6.09
N LYS A 217 2.13 -8.58 -7.32
CA LYS A 217 3.48 -8.40 -7.88
C LYS A 217 3.90 -6.94 -7.97
N GLU A 218 3.01 -6.05 -8.38
CA GLU A 218 3.26 -4.60 -8.37
C GLU A 218 3.58 -4.11 -6.97
N GLY A 219 2.81 -4.55 -5.97
CA GLY A 219 3.06 -4.25 -4.56
C GLY A 219 4.46 -4.72 -4.11
N ASP A 220 4.83 -5.97 -4.42
CA ASP A 220 6.17 -6.51 -4.11
C ASP A 220 7.28 -5.65 -4.72
N ASP A 221 7.13 -5.25 -5.99
CA ASP A 221 8.12 -4.46 -6.73
C ASP A 221 8.34 -3.06 -6.14
N ILE A 222 7.40 -2.54 -5.33
CA ILE A 222 7.50 -1.26 -4.60
C ILE A 222 7.66 -1.42 -3.08
N GLY A 223 7.86 -2.67 -2.63
CA GLY A 223 8.20 -2.99 -1.24
C GLY A 223 6.99 -3.08 -0.31
N VAL A 224 5.79 -3.39 -0.80
CA VAL A 224 4.67 -3.84 0.02
C VAL A 224 5.01 -5.23 0.56
N SER A 225 4.84 -5.46 1.85
CA SER A 225 5.13 -6.75 2.50
C SER A 225 4.11 -7.10 3.58
N ALA A 226 3.15 -6.23 3.81
CA ALA A 226 2.05 -6.40 4.77
C ALA A 226 0.86 -5.53 4.36
N THR A 227 -0.30 -5.80 4.96
CA THR A 227 -1.51 -5.01 4.74
C THR A 227 -2.10 -4.49 6.06
N PRO A 228 -2.70 -3.30 6.05
CA PRO A 228 -2.75 -2.36 4.95
C PRO A 228 -1.39 -1.68 4.71
N THR A 229 -1.07 -1.35 3.46
CA THR A 229 0.03 -0.44 3.11
C THR A 229 -0.52 0.66 2.21
N LEU A 230 -0.39 1.91 2.64
CA LEU A 230 -0.87 3.07 1.90
C LEU A 230 0.29 3.80 1.22
N PHE A 231 -0.03 4.42 0.09
CA PHE A 231 0.84 5.40 -0.57
C PHE A 231 0.05 6.69 -0.76
N VAL A 232 0.51 7.78 -0.14
CA VAL A 232 -0.03 9.14 -0.36
C VAL A 232 0.92 9.85 -1.31
N ASN A 233 0.54 10.01 -2.57
CA ASN A 233 1.43 10.50 -3.63
C ASN A 233 2.81 9.82 -3.61
N GLY A 234 2.87 8.51 -3.34
CA GLY A 234 4.09 7.70 -3.28
C GLY A 234 4.80 7.68 -1.92
N GLN A 235 4.42 8.53 -0.98
CA GLN A 235 4.88 8.41 0.40
C GLN A 235 4.23 7.17 1.05
N LYS A 236 5.06 6.16 1.33
CA LYS A 236 4.62 4.88 1.90
C LYS A 236 4.29 5.01 3.39
N VAL A 237 3.22 4.32 3.79
CA VAL A 237 2.78 4.17 5.19
C VAL A 237 2.40 2.71 5.40
N ASP A 238 3.07 2.06 6.34
CA ASP A 238 2.81 0.66 6.66
C ASP A 238 1.88 0.54 7.88
N GLY A 239 0.85 -0.30 7.76
CA GLY A 239 -0.07 -0.62 8.84
C GLY A 239 -1.12 0.46 9.10
N VAL A 240 -1.80 0.31 10.24
CA VAL A 240 -2.86 1.24 10.68
C VAL A 240 -2.22 2.43 11.37
N ILE A 241 -2.52 3.64 10.88
CA ILE A 241 -2.10 4.89 11.51
C ILE A 241 -3.31 5.65 12.06
N PRO A 242 -3.13 6.56 13.05
CA PRO A 242 -4.19 7.43 13.51
C PRO A 242 -4.75 8.31 12.37
N VAL A 243 -6.06 8.51 12.34
CA VAL A 243 -6.73 9.36 11.33
C VAL A 243 -6.14 10.77 11.31
N ALA A 244 -5.75 11.32 12.47
CA ALA A 244 -5.11 12.63 12.56
C ALA A 244 -3.76 12.69 11.81
N GLU A 245 -2.99 11.60 11.82
CA GLU A 245 -1.73 11.50 11.10
C GLU A 245 -2.00 11.43 9.58
N LEU A 246 -2.96 10.61 9.16
CA LEU A 246 -3.35 10.55 7.75
C LEU A 246 -3.89 11.90 7.24
N ARG A 247 -4.71 12.62 8.06
CA ARG A 247 -5.12 14.00 7.73
C ARG A 247 -3.93 14.91 7.51
N ALA A 248 -2.94 14.89 8.41
CA ALA A 248 -1.75 15.73 8.29
C ALA A 248 -0.95 15.41 7.00
N MET A 249 -0.92 14.15 6.58
CA MET A 249 -0.29 13.74 5.32
C MET A 249 -1.09 14.23 4.11
N LEU A 250 -2.42 14.09 4.11
CA LEU A 250 -3.29 14.57 3.03
C LEU A 250 -3.22 16.09 2.90
N ASP A 251 -3.24 16.81 4.01
CA ASP A 251 -3.10 18.26 4.03
C ASP A 251 -1.76 18.73 3.45
N ARG A 252 -0.69 18.02 3.78
CA ARG A 252 0.63 18.29 3.20
C ARG A 252 0.62 18.03 1.70
N ALA A 253 0.11 16.88 1.28
CA ALA A 253 0.05 16.51 -0.14
C ALA A 253 -0.80 17.52 -0.94
N LEU A 254 -1.90 18.02 -0.38
CA LEU A 254 -2.70 19.07 -1.01
C LEU A 254 -1.93 20.39 -1.13
N ARG A 255 -1.24 20.84 -0.06
CA ARG A 255 -0.39 22.04 -0.11
C ARG A 255 0.71 21.92 -1.15
N ASP A 256 1.41 20.79 -1.18
CA ASP A 256 2.49 20.53 -2.13
C ASP A 256 1.97 20.50 -3.58
N ALA A 257 0.72 20.07 -3.78
CA ALA A 257 0.02 20.08 -5.06
C ALA A 257 -0.61 21.45 -5.42
N GLY A 258 -0.48 22.47 -4.55
CA GLY A 258 -1.10 23.78 -4.72
C GLY A 258 -2.63 23.75 -4.63
N GLN A 259 -3.19 22.81 -3.86
CA GLN A 259 -4.61 22.63 -3.66
C GLN A 259 -5.04 23.20 -2.29
N PRO A 260 -6.28 23.69 -2.15
CA PRO A 260 -6.80 24.13 -0.85
C PRO A 260 -6.98 22.94 0.08
N VAL A 261 -6.56 23.11 1.34
CA VAL A 261 -6.79 22.16 2.42
C VAL A 261 -8.21 22.35 2.97
N PRO A 262 -8.93 21.28 3.35
CA PRO A 262 -10.21 21.41 4.03
C PRO A 262 -10.08 22.18 5.36
N ASP A 263 -11.11 22.96 5.70
CA ASP A 263 -11.23 23.50 7.06
C ASP A 263 -11.60 22.37 8.01
N HIS A 264 -10.64 21.91 8.80
CA HIS A 264 -10.92 20.97 9.87
C HIS A 264 -11.61 21.76 10.98
N ALA A 265 -12.91 21.54 11.17
CA ALA A 265 -13.58 22.00 12.40
C ALA A 265 -12.74 21.50 13.58
N ALA A 266 -12.29 22.41 14.44
CA ALA A 266 -11.35 22.14 15.52
C ALA A 266 -11.68 20.80 16.18
N ALA A 267 -10.83 19.81 16.00
CA ALA A 267 -11.00 18.51 16.63
C ALA A 267 -11.09 18.75 18.13
N ALA A 268 -12.18 18.31 18.74
CA ALA A 268 -12.30 18.37 20.19
C ALA A 268 -11.04 17.76 20.82
N PRO A 269 -10.41 18.41 21.81
CA PRO A 269 -9.21 17.87 22.43
C PRO A 269 -9.51 16.46 22.93
N ALA A 270 -8.62 15.51 22.58
CA ALA A 270 -8.71 14.15 23.06
C ALA A 270 -8.86 14.19 24.60
N PRO A 271 -9.76 13.38 25.20
CA PRO A 271 -9.87 13.31 26.65
C PRO A 271 -8.50 12.93 27.23
N ALA A 272 -8.00 13.74 28.16
CA ALA A 272 -6.76 13.48 28.85
C ALA A 272 -6.87 12.08 29.49
N SER A 273 -5.94 11.19 29.12
CA SER A 273 -5.80 9.89 29.78
C SER A 273 -5.37 10.14 31.23
N ASN A 274 -6.27 9.83 32.18
CA ASN A 274 -5.93 9.69 33.60
C ASN A 274 -5.13 8.42 33.85
#